data_127010858e61378a4505e9438f1adfff
#
_entry.id   127010858e61378a4505e9438f1adfff
#
_cell.length_a   1.000
_cell.length_b   1.000
_cell.length_c   1.000
_cell.angle_alpha   90.00
_cell.angle_beta   90.00
_cell.angle_gamma   90.00
#
_symmetry.space_group_name_H-M   'P 1'
#
loop_
_entity.id
_entity.type
_entity.pdbx_description
1 polymer ?
#
loop_
_entity_poly.entity_id
_entity_poly.type
_entity_poly.pdbx_seq_one_letter_code
_entity_poly.pdbx_strand_id
1 'polypeptide(L)'
;GYFVVAVTSNSSRQKQYNPYPRGEQENFATMHIKSILEDHLPQIYGDYDIDVANLKKIVMGASMGGLMSIKTGILNPSFENIISLSPAFWFGFPGIVNDLNNLSKKSICNLSVGTKEGDIFGDQVKNIFPKEWDLDFSNNNDFYVSGVKKIEEELKLNNIKTNFVFKEKGQHNETHWNPILREFLVSI
;
A
#
# COMPACT_ATOMS: atom_id res chain seq x y z
N GLY A 1 -12.02 17.14 11.00
CA GLY A 1 -12.62 15.80 10.88
C GLY A 1 -12.26 15.17 9.53
N TYR A 2 -12.54 13.89 9.39
CA TYR A 2 -12.31 13.15 8.15
C TYR A 2 -13.65 12.71 7.57
N PHE A 3 -13.78 12.79 6.25
CA PHE A 3 -14.78 12.04 5.50
C PHE A 3 -14.12 10.74 5.02
N VAL A 4 -14.70 9.59 5.36
CA VAL A 4 -14.10 8.28 5.10
C VAL A 4 -14.95 7.50 4.11
N VAL A 5 -14.34 7.09 3.00
CA VAL A 5 -14.92 6.15 2.05
C VAL A 5 -14.22 4.80 2.22
N ALA A 6 -14.96 3.80 2.70
CA ALA A 6 -14.46 2.44 2.83
C ALA A 6 -14.79 1.63 1.58
N VAL A 7 -13.77 1.01 1.00
CA VAL A 7 -13.92 0.17 -0.18
C VAL A 7 -13.94 -1.30 0.22
N THR A 8 -14.98 -2.00 -0.18
CA THR A 8 -15.11 -3.43 0.06
C THR A 8 -14.62 -4.24 -1.14
N SER A 9 -14.32 -5.50 -0.92
CA SER A 9 -14.00 -6.48 -1.95
C SER A 9 -15.03 -7.61 -1.97
N ASN A 10 -15.13 -8.31 -3.08
CA ASN A 10 -15.94 -9.52 -3.23
C ASN A 10 -15.08 -10.80 -3.13
N SER A 11 -15.65 -11.95 -3.51
CA SER A 11 -14.95 -13.24 -3.53
C SER A 11 -13.69 -13.26 -4.43
N SER A 12 -13.54 -12.31 -5.33
CA SER A 12 -12.35 -12.15 -6.19
C SER A 12 -11.29 -11.22 -5.60
N ARG A 13 -11.27 -11.00 -4.27
CA ARG A 13 -10.39 -10.06 -3.58
C ARG A 13 -8.93 -10.13 -4.02
N GLN A 14 -8.38 -11.33 -4.19
CA GLN A 14 -6.98 -11.48 -4.61
C GLN A 14 -6.71 -10.87 -5.99
N LYS A 15 -7.64 -10.96 -6.93
CA LYS A 15 -7.53 -10.33 -8.25
C LYS A 15 -7.73 -8.82 -8.16
N GLN A 16 -8.71 -8.37 -7.36
CA GLN A 16 -9.02 -6.95 -7.18
C GLN A 16 -7.92 -6.18 -6.44
N TYR A 17 -7.14 -6.85 -5.60
CA TYR A 17 -6.10 -6.24 -4.77
C TYR A 17 -4.67 -6.63 -5.18
N ASN A 18 -4.49 -7.23 -6.36
CA ASN A 18 -3.19 -7.47 -6.96
C ASN A 18 -2.97 -6.54 -8.18
N PRO A 19 -2.33 -5.38 -7.99
CA PRO A 19 -2.13 -4.42 -9.07
C PRO A 19 -1.03 -4.81 -10.07
N TYR A 20 -0.35 -5.93 -9.82
CA TYR A 20 0.75 -6.43 -10.66
C TYR A 20 0.60 -7.94 -10.89
N PRO A 21 -0.49 -8.37 -11.58
CA PRO A 21 -0.67 -9.78 -11.88
C PRO A 21 0.46 -10.29 -12.78
N ARG A 22 0.86 -11.54 -12.58
CA ARG A 22 1.90 -12.18 -13.38
C ARG A 22 1.29 -12.82 -14.62
N GLY A 23 2.02 -12.73 -15.72
CA GLY A 23 1.59 -13.26 -17.02
C GLY A 23 0.55 -12.35 -17.71
N GLU A 24 -0.20 -12.90 -18.67
CA GLU A 24 -1.20 -12.18 -19.48
C GLU A 24 -2.55 -11.97 -18.78
N GLN A 25 -2.57 -11.92 -17.46
CA GLN A 25 -3.81 -11.70 -16.71
C GLN A 25 -4.24 -10.24 -16.81
N GLU A 26 -5.54 -10.03 -16.98
CA GLU A 26 -6.13 -8.69 -16.89
C GLU A 26 -5.84 -8.06 -15.53
N ASN A 27 -5.48 -6.78 -15.54
CA ASN A 27 -5.18 -6.06 -14.32
C ASN A 27 -6.48 -5.54 -13.66
N PHE A 28 -7.25 -6.46 -13.07
CA PHE A 28 -8.49 -6.15 -12.35
C PHE A 28 -8.30 -5.14 -11.24
N ALA A 29 -7.15 -5.13 -10.58
CA ALA A 29 -6.88 -4.18 -9.50
C ALA A 29 -6.78 -2.74 -10.02
N THR A 30 -6.09 -2.53 -11.14
CA THR A 30 -6.02 -1.21 -11.78
C THR A 30 -7.39 -0.75 -12.26
N MET A 31 -8.19 -1.64 -12.86
CA MET A 31 -9.57 -1.34 -13.26
C MET A 31 -10.44 -0.99 -12.05
N HIS A 32 -10.30 -1.74 -10.95
CA HIS A 32 -11.02 -1.49 -9.71
C HIS A 32 -10.66 -0.11 -9.11
N ILE A 33 -9.36 0.24 -9.05
CA ILE A 33 -8.94 1.58 -8.62
C ILE A 33 -9.56 2.66 -9.51
N LYS A 34 -9.49 2.51 -10.83
CA LYS A 34 -10.06 3.49 -11.77
C LYS A 34 -11.55 3.66 -11.57
N SER A 35 -12.30 2.57 -11.48
CA SER A 35 -13.75 2.65 -11.24
C SER A 35 -14.08 3.37 -9.92
N ILE A 36 -13.30 3.14 -8.85
CA ILE A 36 -13.48 3.89 -7.60
C ILE A 36 -13.23 5.39 -7.82
N LEU A 37 -12.15 5.74 -8.51
CA LEU A 37 -11.70 7.13 -8.67
C LEU A 37 -12.56 7.92 -9.68
N GLU A 38 -13.00 7.28 -10.75
CA GLU A 38 -13.64 7.91 -11.92
C GLU A 38 -15.16 7.84 -11.84
N ASP A 39 -15.72 6.79 -11.21
CA ASP A 39 -17.17 6.56 -11.14
C ASP A 39 -17.71 6.80 -9.72
N HIS A 40 -17.21 6.05 -8.74
CA HIS A 40 -17.82 6.00 -7.40
C HIS A 40 -17.53 7.24 -6.55
N LEU A 41 -16.28 7.71 -6.52
CA LEU A 41 -15.95 8.89 -5.72
C LEU A 41 -16.64 10.17 -6.20
N PRO A 42 -16.71 10.46 -7.52
CA PRO A 42 -17.47 11.63 -8.01
C PRO A 42 -18.95 11.57 -7.64
N GLN A 43 -19.58 10.37 -7.72
CA GLN A 43 -20.95 10.19 -7.29
C GLN A 43 -21.11 10.47 -5.79
N ILE A 44 -20.26 9.89 -4.95
CA ILE A 44 -20.30 10.12 -3.49
C ILE A 44 -20.11 11.60 -3.17
N TYR A 45 -19.19 12.27 -3.84
CA TYR A 45 -18.97 13.71 -3.63
C TYR A 45 -20.22 14.53 -3.98
N GLY A 46 -20.93 14.18 -5.06
CA GLY A 46 -22.20 14.80 -5.42
C GLY A 46 -23.31 14.51 -4.42
N ASP A 47 -23.47 13.23 -4.03
CA ASP A 47 -24.54 12.79 -3.12
C ASP A 47 -24.45 13.43 -1.72
N TYR A 48 -23.23 13.76 -1.28
CA TYR A 48 -22.97 14.34 0.04
C TYR A 48 -22.56 15.83 0.02
N ASP A 49 -22.66 16.50 -1.15
CA ASP A 49 -22.28 17.89 -1.36
C ASP A 49 -20.88 18.24 -0.84
N ILE A 50 -19.90 17.39 -1.19
CA ILE A 50 -18.52 17.51 -0.70
C ILE A 50 -17.73 18.43 -1.63
N ASP A 51 -17.26 19.58 -1.10
CA ASP A 51 -16.30 20.44 -1.81
C ASP A 51 -14.93 19.76 -1.90
N VAL A 52 -14.62 19.23 -3.08
CA VAL A 52 -13.38 18.50 -3.35
C VAL A 52 -12.18 19.40 -3.65
N ALA A 53 -12.40 20.69 -3.91
CA ALA A 53 -11.35 21.60 -4.37
C ALA A 53 -10.25 21.80 -3.31
N ASN A 54 -10.64 21.79 -2.03
CA ASN A 54 -9.77 22.06 -0.89
C ASN A 54 -9.48 20.82 -0.02
N LEU A 55 -9.89 19.62 -0.48
CA LEU A 55 -9.67 18.41 0.31
C LEU A 55 -8.23 17.93 0.24
N LYS A 56 -7.64 17.68 1.41
CA LYS A 56 -6.48 16.81 1.51
C LYS A 56 -6.93 15.36 1.34
N LYS A 57 -6.44 14.71 0.31
CA LYS A 57 -6.82 13.32 0.00
C LYS A 57 -5.77 12.35 0.57
N ILE A 58 -6.27 11.37 1.31
CA ILE A 58 -5.46 10.31 1.90
C ILE A 58 -5.97 8.99 1.33
N VAL A 59 -5.07 8.15 0.86
CA VAL A 59 -5.37 6.74 0.58
C VAL A 59 -4.66 5.87 1.59
N MET A 60 -5.37 4.88 2.14
CA MET A 60 -4.83 4.01 3.18
C MET A 60 -5.29 2.57 3.05
N GLY A 61 -4.43 1.67 3.51
CA GLY A 61 -4.75 0.25 3.59
C GLY A 61 -3.68 -0.55 4.30
N ALA A 62 -4.00 -1.80 4.58
CA ALA A 62 -3.09 -2.75 5.22
C ALA A 62 -2.92 -4.01 4.35
N SER A 63 -1.77 -4.68 4.46
CA SER A 63 -1.46 -5.90 3.72
C SER A 63 -1.59 -5.67 2.19
N MET A 64 -2.41 -6.43 1.50
CA MET A 64 -2.74 -6.18 0.08
C MET A 64 -3.35 -4.78 -0.13
N GLY A 65 -4.15 -4.30 0.83
CA GLY A 65 -4.67 -2.92 0.82
C GLY A 65 -3.56 -1.87 0.91
N GLY A 66 -2.48 -2.15 1.64
CA GLY A 66 -1.30 -1.29 1.69
C GLY A 66 -0.59 -1.19 0.34
N LEU A 67 -0.47 -2.31 -0.38
CA LEU A 67 0.06 -2.31 -1.74
C LEU A 67 -0.85 -1.50 -2.70
N MET A 68 -2.18 -1.68 -2.57
CA MET A 68 -3.17 -0.93 -3.35
C MET A 68 -3.11 0.57 -3.07
N SER A 69 -2.83 0.98 -1.82
CA SER A 69 -2.69 2.40 -1.47
C SER A 69 -1.53 3.05 -2.21
N ILE A 70 -0.38 2.38 -2.30
CA ILE A 70 0.76 2.87 -3.09
C ILE A 70 0.37 2.97 -4.58
N LYS A 71 -0.25 1.92 -5.13
CA LYS A 71 -0.70 1.92 -6.53
C LYS A 71 -1.72 3.02 -6.82
N THR A 72 -2.63 3.29 -5.90
CA THR A 72 -3.61 4.38 -6.05
C THR A 72 -2.92 5.75 -6.09
N GLY A 73 -1.94 5.99 -5.24
CA GLY A 73 -1.13 7.22 -5.27
C GLY A 73 -0.35 7.39 -6.58
N ILE A 74 0.13 6.28 -7.17
CA ILE A 74 0.78 6.30 -8.50
C ILE A 74 -0.23 6.68 -9.60
N LEU A 75 -1.43 6.11 -9.56
CA LEU A 75 -2.45 6.35 -10.58
C LEU A 75 -3.14 7.71 -10.44
N ASN A 76 -3.19 8.25 -9.24
CA ASN A 76 -3.82 9.55 -8.98
C ASN A 76 -2.97 10.41 -8.03
N PRO A 77 -2.16 11.35 -8.56
CA PRO A 77 -1.28 12.21 -7.78
C PRO A 77 -1.99 13.15 -6.80
N SER A 78 -3.32 13.26 -6.83
CA SER A 78 -4.06 14.05 -5.85
C SER A 78 -4.08 13.42 -4.46
N PHE A 79 -3.76 12.13 -4.34
CA PHE A 79 -3.51 11.47 -3.05
C PHE A 79 -2.06 11.72 -2.63
N GLU A 80 -1.79 12.88 -2.08
CA GLU A 80 -0.44 13.23 -1.61
C GLU A 80 -0.03 12.48 -0.34
N ASN A 81 -0.98 11.98 0.44
CA ASN A 81 -0.72 11.18 1.63
C ASN A 81 -1.15 9.73 1.42
N ILE A 82 -0.18 8.84 1.48
CA ILE A 82 -0.36 7.41 1.28
C ILE A 82 0.01 6.71 2.58
N ILE A 83 -0.92 5.95 3.15
CA ILE A 83 -0.68 5.15 4.36
C ILE A 83 -0.73 3.68 3.97
N SER A 84 0.38 2.98 4.16
CA SER A 84 0.57 1.60 3.76
C SER A 84 1.08 0.78 4.94
N LEU A 85 0.17 0.09 5.61
CA LEU A 85 0.45 -0.68 6.81
C LEU A 85 0.80 -2.12 6.43
N SER A 86 1.99 -2.58 6.80
CA SER A 86 2.48 -3.93 6.50
C SER A 86 2.15 -4.38 5.06
N PRO A 87 2.57 -3.64 4.02
CA PRO A 87 2.19 -3.93 2.64
C PRO A 87 2.65 -5.31 2.19
N ALA A 88 1.78 -6.04 1.50
CA ALA A 88 2.08 -7.35 0.92
C ALA A 88 2.91 -7.22 -0.36
N PHE A 89 4.11 -6.68 -0.25
CA PHE A 89 5.00 -6.27 -1.35
C PHE A 89 5.30 -7.38 -2.36
N TRP A 90 5.35 -8.64 -1.93
CA TRP A 90 5.64 -9.77 -2.82
C TRP A 90 4.56 -10.00 -3.88
N PHE A 91 3.31 -9.60 -3.65
CA PHE A 91 2.27 -9.63 -4.68
C PHE A 91 2.54 -8.64 -5.81
N GLY A 92 3.22 -7.53 -5.50
CA GLY A 92 3.50 -6.47 -6.46
C GLY A 92 4.87 -6.55 -7.11
N PHE A 93 5.75 -7.41 -6.63
CA PHE A 93 7.13 -7.47 -7.13
C PHE A 93 7.22 -8.19 -8.50
N PRO A 94 8.03 -7.69 -9.46
CA PRO A 94 8.84 -6.45 -9.41
C PRO A 94 8.08 -5.18 -9.83
N GLY A 95 6.84 -5.31 -10.27
CA GLY A 95 6.07 -4.21 -10.87
C GLY A 95 5.94 -3.00 -9.95
N ILE A 96 5.74 -3.21 -8.64
CA ILE A 96 5.64 -2.10 -7.68
C ILE A 96 6.89 -1.23 -7.68
N VAL A 97 8.08 -1.84 -7.68
CA VAL A 97 9.35 -1.12 -7.66
C VAL A 97 9.56 -0.32 -8.93
N ASN A 98 9.24 -0.92 -10.08
CA ASN A 98 9.34 -0.26 -11.38
C ASN A 98 8.42 0.96 -11.48
N ASP A 99 7.28 0.93 -10.78
CA ASP A 99 6.29 2.00 -10.82
C ASP A 99 6.55 3.13 -9.81
N LEU A 100 7.42 2.95 -8.80
CA LEU A 100 7.68 3.97 -7.78
C LEU A 100 8.20 5.29 -8.37
N ASN A 101 8.88 5.25 -9.50
CA ASN A 101 9.35 6.45 -10.20
C ASN A 101 8.21 7.33 -10.73
N ASN A 102 7.01 6.76 -10.92
CA ASN A 102 5.80 7.46 -11.36
C ASN A 102 5.04 8.12 -10.21
N LEU A 103 5.42 7.84 -8.96
CA LEU A 103 4.82 8.49 -7.81
C LEU A 103 5.20 9.98 -7.76
N SER A 104 4.24 10.83 -7.44
CA SER A 104 4.47 12.27 -7.32
C SER A 104 5.54 12.57 -6.26
N LYS A 105 6.49 13.46 -6.57
CA LYS A 105 7.51 13.89 -5.60
C LYS A 105 6.93 14.73 -4.44
N LYS A 106 5.65 15.12 -4.54
CA LYS A 106 4.90 15.73 -3.43
C LYS A 106 4.31 14.69 -2.47
N SER A 107 4.27 13.42 -2.89
CA SER A 107 3.70 12.35 -2.06
C SER A 107 4.53 12.09 -0.82
N ILE A 108 3.83 11.78 0.26
CA ILE A 108 4.38 11.29 1.52
C ILE A 108 3.87 9.87 1.72
N CYS A 109 4.78 8.90 1.76
CA CYS A 109 4.45 7.52 2.03
C CYS A 109 4.68 7.20 3.51
N ASN A 110 3.61 6.93 4.22
CA ASN A 110 3.61 6.52 5.63
C ASN A 110 3.57 4.99 5.65
N LEU A 111 4.69 4.38 6.02
CA LEU A 111 4.88 2.93 6.00
C LEU A 111 5.00 2.37 7.40
N SER A 112 4.51 1.17 7.62
CA SER A 112 4.80 0.43 8.86
C SER A 112 5.03 -1.05 8.60
N VAL A 113 5.74 -1.68 9.53
CA VAL A 113 5.87 -3.14 9.61
C VAL A 113 6.08 -3.56 11.05
N GLY A 114 5.52 -4.70 11.43
CA GLY A 114 5.71 -5.34 12.72
C GLY A 114 6.80 -6.41 12.69
N THR A 115 7.30 -6.81 13.86
CA THR A 115 8.28 -7.91 13.97
C THR A 115 7.65 -9.29 14.14
N LYS A 116 6.32 -9.37 14.14
CA LYS A 116 5.53 -10.61 14.31
C LYS A 116 4.42 -10.70 13.27
N GLU A 117 4.79 -10.47 12.00
CA GLU A 117 3.83 -10.48 10.89
C GLU A 117 3.21 -11.86 10.61
N GLY A 118 3.86 -12.94 11.10
CA GLY A 118 3.31 -14.27 11.05
C GLY A 118 3.57 -15.01 9.74
N ASP A 119 2.87 -16.11 9.55
CA ASP A 119 3.03 -17.03 8.43
C ASP A 119 2.07 -16.69 7.30
N ILE A 120 2.44 -15.68 6.48
CA ILE A 120 1.53 -15.04 5.52
C ILE A 120 1.80 -15.47 4.07
N PHE A 121 2.94 -16.09 3.79
CA PHE A 121 3.33 -16.51 2.44
C PHE A 121 4.02 -17.88 2.45
N GLY A 122 4.01 -18.56 1.31
CA GLY A 122 4.70 -19.83 1.12
C GLY A 122 6.10 -19.68 0.55
N ASP A 123 6.90 -20.77 0.59
CA ASP A 123 8.28 -20.81 0.09
C ASP A 123 8.44 -20.41 -1.38
N GLN A 124 7.39 -20.54 -2.17
CA GLN A 124 7.40 -20.21 -3.59
C GLN A 124 7.71 -18.74 -3.90
N VAL A 125 7.59 -17.84 -2.93
CA VAL A 125 7.92 -16.42 -3.14
C VAL A 125 9.41 -16.14 -3.06
N LYS A 126 10.21 -17.03 -2.47
CA LYS A 126 11.67 -16.82 -2.30
C LYS A 126 12.40 -16.61 -3.62
N ASN A 127 11.95 -17.30 -4.69
CA ASN A 127 12.63 -17.30 -5.98
C ASN A 127 12.28 -16.13 -6.91
N ILE A 128 11.41 -15.23 -6.48
CA ILE A 128 10.98 -14.10 -7.32
C ILE A 128 11.82 -12.84 -7.12
N PHE A 129 12.62 -12.80 -6.06
CA PHE A 129 13.42 -11.63 -5.72
C PHE A 129 14.85 -11.76 -6.23
N PRO A 130 15.43 -10.67 -6.75
CA PRO A 130 16.84 -10.64 -7.11
C PRO A 130 17.71 -10.71 -5.84
N LYS A 131 18.87 -11.32 -5.94
CA LYS A 131 19.80 -11.50 -4.80
C LYS A 131 20.27 -10.15 -4.23
N GLU A 132 20.32 -9.13 -5.06
CA GLU A 132 20.74 -7.77 -4.71
C GLU A 132 19.79 -7.09 -3.73
N TRP A 133 18.59 -7.62 -3.58
CA TRP A 133 17.64 -7.13 -2.56
C TRP A 133 18.01 -7.56 -1.16
N ASP A 134 18.85 -8.59 -1.02
CA ASP A 134 19.37 -9.07 0.26
C ASP A 134 18.27 -9.27 1.32
N LEU A 135 17.18 -9.90 0.91
CA LEU A 135 16.05 -10.16 1.81
C LEU A 135 16.36 -11.28 2.78
N ASP A 136 15.95 -11.10 4.02
CA ASP A 136 16.12 -12.11 5.05
C ASP A 136 15.03 -13.18 4.96
N PHE A 137 15.40 -14.35 4.49
CA PHE A 137 14.52 -15.53 4.38
C PHE A 137 14.64 -16.51 5.55
N SER A 138 15.22 -16.10 6.69
CA SER A 138 15.35 -16.96 7.87
C SER A 138 14.00 -17.46 8.38
N ASN A 139 13.00 -16.58 8.34
CA ASN A 139 11.61 -16.88 8.64
C ASN A 139 10.68 -15.82 8.02
N ASN A 140 9.37 -16.04 8.09
CA ASN A 140 8.39 -15.12 7.49
C ASN A 140 8.40 -13.72 8.09
N ASN A 141 8.67 -13.57 9.39
CA ASN A 141 8.74 -12.26 10.01
C ASN A 141 9.91 -11.44 9.47
N ASP A 142 11.10 -12.03 9.41
CA ASP A 142 12.31 -11.34 8.95
C ASP A 142 12.22 -11.02 7.46
N PHE A 143 11.66 -11.93 6.65
CA PHE A 143 11.35 -11.66 5.25
C PHE A 143 10.42 -10.45 5.10
N TYR A 144 9.35 -10.41 5.90
CA TYR A 144 8.40 -9.31 5.83
C TYR A 144 9.06 -7.97 6.18
N VAL A 145 9.80 -7.96 7.29
CA VAL A 145 10.53 -6.77 7.77
C VAL A 145 11.54 -6.30 6.74
N SER A 146 12.40 -7.20 6.24
CA SER A 146 13.43 -6.84 5.26
C SER A 146 12.82 -6.31 3.96
N GLY A 147 11.74 -6.92 3.49
CA GLY A 147 11.07 -6.49 2.26
C GLY A 147 10.39 -5.13 2.37
N VAL A 148 9.71 -4.85 3.49
CA VAL A 148 9.08 -3.51 3.67
C VAL A 148 10.14 -2.42 3.84
N LYS A 149 11.25 -2.71 4.54
CA LYS A 149 12.40 -1.80 4.60
C LYS A 149 12.97 -1.52 3.20
N LYS A 150 13.06 -2.56 2.38
CA LYS A 150 13.54 -2.40 1.01
C LYS A 150 12.61 -1.53 0.15
N ILE A 151 11.31 -1.67 0.30
CA ILE A 151 10.34 -0.76 -0.36
C ILE A 151 10.54 0.69 0.11
N GLU A 152 10.79 0.90 1.40
CA GLU A 152 11.07 2.24 1.94
C GLU A 152 12.36 2.83 1.36
N GLU A 153 13.42 2.02 1.21
CA GLU A 153 14.66 2.43 0.54
C GLU A 153 14.41 2.82 -0.93
N GLU A 154 13.66 2.00 -1.66
CA GLU A 154 13.33 2.29 -3.07
C GLU A 154 12.50 3.58 -3.21
N LEU A 155 11.58 3.85 -2.28
CA LEU A 155 10.85 5.13 -2.24
C LEU A 155 11.82 6.32 -2.04
N LYS A 156 12.77 6.21 -1.12
CA LYS A 156 13.78 7.25 -0.88
C LYS A 156 14.69 7.46 -2.08
N LEU A 157 15.14 6.38 -2.73
CA LEU A 157 15.92 6.45 -3.97
C LEU A 157 15.17 7.20 -5.08
N ASN A 158 13.85 7.09 -5.09
CA ASN A 158 12.98 7.84 -5.99
C ASN A 158 12.63 9.25 -5.49
N ASN A 159 13.29 9.77 -4.45
CA ASN A 159 13.04 11.08 -3.83
C ASN A 159 11.60 11.25 -3.31
N ILE A 160 10.98 10.18 -2.84
CA ILE A 160 9.68 10.21 -2.16
C ILE A 160 9.92 10.36 -0.66
N LYS A 161 9.24 11.31 -0.04
CA LYS A 161 9.28 11.47 1.41
C LYS A 161 8.61 10.27 2.09
N THR A 162 9.29 9.68 3.06
CA THR A 162 8.77 8.53 3.83
C THR A 162 8.71 8.85 5.32
N ASN A 163 7.67 8.37 5.98
CA ASN A 163 7.62 8.19 7.42
C ASN A 163 7.51 6.68 7.66
N PHE A 164 8.41 6.11 8.45
CA PHE A 164 8.47 4.66 8.65
C PHE A 164 8.37 4.31 10.13
N VAL A 165 7.40 3.48 10.47
CA VAL A 165 7.18 2.95 11.81
C VAL A 165 7.51 1.46 11.84
N PHE A 166 8.58 1.13 12.57
CA PHE A 166 8.95 -0.24 12.88
C PHE A 166 8.38 -0.60 14.26
N LYS A 167 7.42 -1.53 14.29
CA LYS A 167 6.71 -1.88 15.52
C LYS A 167 7.25 -3.18 16.12
N GLU A 168 8.00 -3.07 17.20
CA GLU A 168 8.41 -4.26 17.96
C GLU A 168 7.18 -5.03 18.45
N LYS A 169 7.18 -6.37 18.28
CA LYS A 169 6.07 -7.28 18.58
C LYS A 169 4.77 -6.98 17.84
N GLY A 170 4.79 -6.06 16.86
CA GLY A 170 3.64 -5.79 15.99
C GLY A 170 3.27 -7.02 15.18
N GLN A 171 1.97 -7.34 15.12
CA GLN A 171 1.40 -8.48 14.39
C GLN A 171 0.60 -8.00 13.18
N HIS A 172 0.34 -8.92 12.24
CA HIS A 172 -0.40 -8.65 11.02
C HIS A 172 -1.92 -8.61 11.27
N ASN A 173 -2.37 -7.62 12.03
CA ASN A 173 -3.79 -7.44 12.36
C ASN A 173 -4.12 -6.00 12.74
N GLU A 174 -5.42 -5.72 12.78
CA GLU A 174 -5.99 -4.40 13.04
C GLU A 174 -5.64 -3.86 14.44
N THR A 175 -5.50 -4.72 15.44
CA THR A 175 -5.14 -4.31 16.81
C THR A 175 -3.77 -3.61 16.83
N HIS A 176 -2.83 -4.08 15.99
CA HIS A 176 -1.49 -3.48 15.89
C HIS A 176 -1.42 -2.35 14.88
N TRP A 177 -2.22 -2.39 13.81
CA TRP A 177 -2.26 -1.31 12.81
C TRP A 177 -2.98 -0.06 13.29
N ASN A 178 -4.05 -0.19 14.10
CA ASN A 178 -4.87 0.93 14.55
C ASN A 178 -4.10 2.05 15.27
N PRO A 179 -3.22 1.76 16.26
CA PRO A 179 -2.42 2.80 16.90
C PRO A 179 -1.51 3.54 15.93
N ILE A 180 -0.87 2.80 14.99
CA ILE A 180 0.03 3.36 13.97
C ILE A 180 -0.74 4.24 12.99
N LEU A 181 -1.92 3.77 12.56
CA LEU A 181 -2.80 4.56 11.69
C LEU A 181 -3.17 5.90 12.33
N ARG A 182 -3.52 5.89 13.62
CA ARG A 182 -3.85 7.12 14.36
C ARG A 182 -2.65 8.08 14.43
N GLU A 183 -1.45 7.55 14.67
CA GLU A 183 -0.21 8.33 14.69
C GLU A 183 0.01 9.03 13.33
N PHE A 184 -0.11 8.30 12.23
CA PHE A 184 0.01 8.87 10.90
C PHE A 184 -1.08 9.91 10.60
N LEU A 185 -2.34 9.66 10.94
CA LEU A 185 -3.43 10.59 10.71
C LEU A 185 -3.30 11.90 11.50
N VAL A 186 -2.70 11.86 12.69
CA VAL A 186 -2.44 13.07 13.49
C VAL A 186 -1.28 13.88 12.89
N SER A 187 -0.36 13.25 12.17
CA SER A 187 0.81 13.92 11.55
C SER A 187 0.53 14.58 10.19
N ILE A 188 -0.65 14.34 9.60
CA ILE A 188 -1.11 14.86 8.30
C ILE A 188 -2.00 16.12 8.54
#